data_221d6507145c0cf23158452ed932b98d
#
_entry.id   221d6507145c0cf23158452ed932b98d
#
_cell.length_a   1.000
_cell.length_b   1.000
_cell.length_c   1.000
_cell.angle_alpha   90.00
_cell.angle_beta   90.00
_cell.angle_gamma   90.00
#
_symmetry.space_group_name_H-M   'P 1'
#
loop_
_entity.id
_entity.type
_entity.pdbx_description
1 polymer ?
#
loop_
_entity_poly.entity_id
_entity_poly.type
_entity_poly.pdbx_seq_one_letter_code
_entity_poly.pdbx_strand_id
1 'polypeptide(L)'
;RSNDDIPTATTFNDADLTAIDASATRDVVSYSFTVTLGPKATTLNIRYQFGSEEYPDYVGTKFDDAFGFFVTGPGISGTANLARLPNNSPTSINKVNFGTPGFKTAAGGPVAAYDGSQSALYINNGHNTTVSGGKLVQNTNPGPFPVAVQFNGITRLITYSLSGLTPGGTYTFKIVIADAGDVTLDSGVFINDIYATATLAANN
;
A
#
# COMPACT_ATOMS: atom_id res chain seq x y z
N ARG A 1 0.48 3.34 -22.51
CA ARG A 1 -0.38 3.62 -21.38
C ARG A 1 -0.57 5.11 -21.28
N SER A 2 -1.76 5.59 -21.00
CA SER A 2 -1.95 6.98 -20.67
C SER A 2 -1.49 7.22 -19.24
N ASN A 3 -0.86 8.33 -19.04
CA ASN A 3 -0.48 8.84 -17.74
C ASN A 3 -1.56 9.85 -17.39
N ASP A 4 -2.68 9.33 -16.87
CA ASP A 4 -3.84 10.16 -16.56
C ASP A 4 -3.77 10.54 -15.07
N ASP A 5 -3.26 11.73 -14.81
CA ASP A 5 -3.30 12.30 -13.47
C ASP A 5 -4.77 12.55 -13.08
N ILE A 6 -5.17 12.10 -11.90
CA ILE A 6 -6.47 12.45 -11.32
C ILE A 6 -6.28 13.77 -10.56
N PRO A 7 -6.65 14.92 -11.13
CA PRO A 7 -6.43 16.19 -10.46
C PRO A 7 -7.36 16.29 -9.25
N THR A 8 -6.84 16.10 -8.06
CA THR A 8 -7.54 16.45 -6.83
C THR A 8 -7.22 17.89 -6.45
N ALA A 9 -8.23 18.74 -6.45
CA ALA A 9 -8.12 20.17 -6.20
C ALA A 9 -7.87 20.54 -4.72
N THR A 10 -7.58 19.57 -3.84
CA THR A 10 -7.51 19.82 -2.41
C THR A 10 -6.17 19.38 -1.83
N THR A 11 -5.47 20.32 -1.22
CA THR A 11 -4.40 20.07 -0.27
C THR A 11 -4.99 19.50 1.04
N PHE A 12 -5.48 18.28 0.99
CA PHE A 12 -5.89 17.55 2.19
C PHE A 12 -4.69 16.76 2.71
N ASN A 13 -4.40 16.90 3.98
CA ASN A 13 -3.28 16.23 4.62
C ASN A 13 -3.83 15.24 5.66
N ASP A 14 -3.57 13.96 5.52
CA ASP A 14 -3.97 12.96 6.48
C ASP A 14 -2.83 12.67 7.45
N ALA A 15 -3.05 12.97 8.75
CA ALA A 15 -2.02 12.86 9.77
C ALA A 15 -1.55 11.41 10.02
N ASP A 16 -2.44 10.43 9.86
CA ASP A 16 -2.07 9.02 10.04
C ASP A 16 -1.24 8.53 8.85
N LEU A 17 -1.56 9.01 7.63
CA LEU A 17 -0.79 8.65 6.42
C LEU A 17 0.57 9.34 6.42
N THR A 18 0.65 10.62 6.78
CA THR A 18 1.92 11.35 6.86
C THR A 18 2.84 10.84 7.98
N ALA A 19 2.30 10.09 8.95
CA ALA A 19 3.12 9.35 9.90
C ALA A 19 3.78 8.09 9.27
N ILE A 20 3.27 7.60 8.12
CA ILE A 20 3.91 6.54 7.31
C ILE A 20 4.98 7.15 6.43
N ASP A 21 4.61 8.14 5.63
CA ASP A 21 5.51 8.94 4.79
C ASP A 21 5.10 10.41 4.84
N ALA A 22 6.01 11.28 5.30
CA ALA A 22 5.76 12.71 5.46
C ALA A 22 5.53 13.43 4.12
N SER A 23 5.91 12.85 3.00
CA SER A 23 5.71 13.38 1.64
C SER A 23 4.41 12.91 0.98
N ALA A 24 3.70 11.94 1.55
CA ALA A 24 2.41 11.43 1.06
C ALA A 24 1.28 12.42 1.36
N THR A 25 1.25 13.52 0.60
CA THR A 25 0.38 14.68 0.81
C THR A 25 -0.29 15.16 -0.48
N ARG A 26 -0.13 14.41 -1.58
CA ARG A 26 -0.67 14.74 -2.89
C ARG A 26 -1.77 13.76 -3.27
N ASP A 27 -2.75 14.25 -4.00
CA ASP A 27 -3.87 13.45 -4.52
C ASP A 27 -4.48 12.50 -3.49
N VAL A 28 -4.66 13.01 -2.27
CA VAL A 28 -5.10 12.22 -1.12
C VAL A 28 -6.55 11.81 -1.29
N VAL A 29 -6.78 10.51 -1.35
CA VAL A 29 -8.12 9.91 -1.34
C VAL A 29 -8.34 9.23 0.01
N SER A 30 -9.39 9.63 0.72
CA SER A 30 -9.72 9.10 2.04
C SER A 30 -11.19 8.70 2.14
N TYR A 31 -11.44 7.52 2.71
CA TYR A 31 -12.78 7.01 2.96
C TYR A 31 -12.88 6.44 4.38
N SER A 32 -13.89 6.88 5.13
CA SER A 32 -14.12 6.41 6.51
C SER A 32 -15.50 5.78 6.68
N PHE A 33 -15.56 4.72 7.48
CA PHE A 33 -16.80 4.02 7.83
C PHE A 33 -16.71 3.37 9.20
N THR A 34 -17.85 2.96 9.75
CA THR A 34 -17.92 2.26 11.04
C THR A 34 -18.49 0.85 10.87
N VAL A 35 -17.99 -0.08 11.68
CA VAL A 35 -18.49 -1.46 11.73
C VAL A 35 -18.64 -1.89 13.17
N THR A 36 -19.77 -2.50 13.51
CA THR A 36 -19.95 -3.21 14.79
C THR A 36 -19.61 -4.67 14.60
N LEU A 37 -18.65 -5.18 15.36
CA LEU A 37 -18.24 -6.58 15.29
C LEU A 37 -19.32 -7.51 15.83
N GLY A 38 -19.36 -8.74 15.33
CA GLY A 38 -20.20 -9.77 15.89
C GLY A 38 -19.85 -10.11 17.35
N PRO A 39 -20.79 -10.69 18.11
CA PRO A 39 -20.66 -10.90 19.56
C PRO A 39 -19.58 -11.92 19.99
N LYS A 40 -18.92 -12.56 19.05
CA LYS A 40 -17.81 -13.48 19.29
C LYS A 40 -16.54 -13.10 18.52
N ALA A 41 -16.59 -12.04 17.72
CA ALA A 41 -15.47 -11.64 16.90
C ALA A 41 -14.38 -10.95 17.74
N THR A 42 -13.16 -11.45 17.66
CA THR A 42 -11.98 -10.95 18.39
C THR A 42 -10.82 -10.59 17.48
N THR A 43 -10.92 -10.94 16.18
CA THR A 43 -9.88 -10.67 15.19
C THR A 43 -10.50 -10.06 13.95
N LEU A 44 -9.90 -9.01 13.45
CA LEU A 44 -10.23 -8.39 12.19
C LEU A 44 -9.17 -8.76 11.16
N ASN A 45 -9.61 -9.12 9.97
CA ASN A 45 -8.74 -9.46 8.85
C ASN A 45 -9.06 -8.54 7.68
N ILE A 46 -8.01 -8.09 6.99
CA ILE A 46 -8.14 -7.43 5.70
C ILE A 46 -7.34 -8.18 4.65
N ARG A 47 -7.83 -8.16 3.41
CA ARG A 47 -7.08 -8.62 2.25
C ARG A 47 -7.11 -7.55 1.17
N TYR A 48 -5.95 -7.19 0.67
CA TYR A 48 -5.81 -6.10 -0.29
C TYR A 48 -4.63 -6.34 -1.24
N GLN A 49 -4.64 -5.59 -2.34
CA GLN A 49 -3.53 -5.46 -3.27
C GLN A 49 -3.24 -3.97 -3.47
N PHE A 50 -1.98 -3.63 -3.54
CA PHE A 50 -1.51 -2.27 -3.83
C PHE A 50 -0.86 -2.27 -5.21
N GLY A 51 -1.13 -1.26 -6.02
CA GLY A 51 -0.54 -1.11 -7.34
C GLY A 51 -0.15 0.33 -7.60
N SER A 52 0.84 0.55 -8.47
CA SER A 52 1.32 1.86 -8.81
C SER A 52 1.90 1.92 -10.23
N GLU A 53 1.78 3.06 -10.87
CA GLU A 53 2.47 3.43 -12.10
C GLU A 53 3.94 3.83 -11.84
N GLU A 54 4.31 4.18 -10.61
CA GLU A 54 5.70 4.45 -10.18
C GLU A 54 6.63 3.26 -10.37
N TYR A 55 6.07 2.05 -10.36
CA TYR A 55 6.84 0.83 -10.55
C TYR A 55 7.33 0.65 -11.99
N PRO A 56 8.51 0.12 -12.18
CA PRO A 56 9.62 -0.08 -11.22
C PRO A 56 10.54 1.13 -11.17
N ASP A 57 10.22 2.17 -11.93
CA ASP A 57 11.10 3.25 -12.36
C ASP A 57 11.63 4.07 -11.19
N TYR A 58 10.78 4.30 -10.20
CA TYR A 58 11.03 5.22 -9.09
C TYR A 58 11.28 4.53 -7.75
N VAL A 59 11.40 3.20 -7.71
CA VAL A 59 11.80 2.48 -6.48
C VAL A 59 13.12 3.03 -5.96
N GLY A 60 13.18 3.39 -4.68
CA GLY A 60 14.34 4.00 -4.04
C GLY A 60 14.43 5.50 -4.26
N THR A 61 13.34 6.16 -4.62
CA THR A 61 13.26 7.62 -4.75
C THR A 61 12.37 8.23 -3.66
N LYS A 62 12.18 9.55 -3.72
CA LYS A 62 11.23 10.29 -2.87
C LYS A 62 9.76 10.10 -3.27
N PHE A 63 9.49 9.50 -4.42
CA PHE A 63 8.16 9.20 -4.92
C PHE A 63 7.72 7.87 -4.32
N ASP A 64 7.37 7.89 -3.04
CA ASP A 64 7.05 6.71 -2.21
C ASP A 64 5.57 6.71 -1.84
N ASP A 65 4.71 6.62 -2.85
CA ASP A 65 3.27 6.60 -2.66
C ASP A 65 2.88 5.58 -1.60
N ALA A 66 1.99 6.00 -0.71
CA ALA A 66 1.71 5.27 0.50
C ALA A 66 0.21 4.98 0.67
N PHE A 67 -0.06 3.80 1.22
CA PHE A 67 -1.39 3.33 1.55
C PHE A 67 -1.51 3.05 3.04
N GLY A 68 -2.59 3.54 3.67
CA GLY A 68 -2.97 3.26 5.04
C GLY A 68 -4.39 2.71 5.15
N PHE A 69 -4.58 1.72 6.01
CA PHE A 69 -5.89 1.25 6.44
C PHE A 69 -5.94 1.29 7.96
N PHE A 70 -6.45 2.37 8.47
CA PHE A 70 -6.44 2.68 9.88
C PHE A 70 -7.72 2.24 10.57
N VAL A 71 -7.59 1.81 11.82
CA VAL A 71 -8.73 1.44 12.67
C VAL A 71 -8.55 1.99 14.08
N THR A 72 -9.65 2.49 14.63
CA THR A 72 -9.77 2.92 16.03
C THR A 72 -10.98 2.25 16.67
N GLY A 73 -10.96 2.04 17.97
CA GLY A 73 -12.09 1.47 18.71
C GLY A 73 -11.68 0.74 19.97
N PRO A 74 -12.64 0.04 20.63
CA PRO A 74 -12.40 -0.65 21.89
C PRO A 74 -11.27 -1.67 21.81
N GLY A 75 -10.33 -1.62 22.77
CA GLY A 75 -9.17 -2.50 22.80
C GLY A 75 -7.98 -2.06 21.94
N ILE A 76 -8.13 -0.98 21.17
CA ILE A 76 -7.04 -0.39 20.37
C ILE A 76 -6.54 0.86 21.07
N SER A 77 -5.23 0.93 21.33
CA SER A 77 -4.59 2.15 21.85
C SER A 77 -4.24 3.06 20.69
N GLY A 78 -4.91 4.22 20.59
CA GLY A 78 -4.72 5.15 19.49
C GLY A 78 -5.28 4.62 18.17
N THR A 79 -4.47 4.68 17.11
CA THR A 79 -4.80 4.22 15.75
C THR A 79 -3.92 3.05 15.35
N ALA A 80 -4.50 1.94 14.91
CA ALA A 80 -3.76 0.82 14.33
C ALA A 80 -3.82 0.87 12.80
N ASN A 81 -2.69 0.68 12.13
CA ASN A 81 -2.63 0.52 10.68
C ASN A 81 -2.70 -0.96 10.32
N LEU A 82 -3.67 -1.36 9.51
CA LEU A 82 -3.86 -2.71 8.99
C LEU A 82 -3.22 -2.91 7.61
N ALA A 83 -2.83 -1.84 6.93
CA ALA A 83 -2.11 -1.91 5.65
C ALA A 83 -0.63 -2.21 5.90
N ARG A 84 -0.35 -3.42 6.38
CA ARG A 84 1.00 -3.86 6.71
C ARG A 84 1.40 -5.07 5.91
N LEU A 85 2.67 -5.08 5.54
CA LEU A 85 3.36 -6.20 4.89
C LEU A 85 3.68 -7.30 5.92
N PRO A 86 4.03 -8.53 5.49
CA PRO A 86 4.40 -9.61 6.42
C PRO A 86 5.56 -9.30 7.36
N ASN A 87 6.47 -8.42 6.97
CA ASN A 87 7.56 -7.93 7.83
C ASN A 87 7.13 -6.77 8.77
N ASN A 88 5.83 -6.49 8.83
CA ASN A 88 5.21 -5.42 9.61
C ASN A 88 5.53 -3.99 9.16
N SER A 89 6.17 -3.81 8.00
CA SER A 89 6.33 -2.50 7.38
C SER A 89 4.97 -1.95 6.89
N PRO A 90 4.77 -0.64 6.83
CA PRO A 90 3.64 -0.06 6.12
C PRO A 90 3.74 -0.37 4.61
N THR A 91 2.63 -0.21 3.89
CA THR A 91 2.59 -0.43 2.45
C THR A 91 2.92 0.86 1.71
N SER A 92 4.02 0.84 0.95
CA SER A 92 4.44 1.91 0.04
C SER A 92 5.33 1.34 -1.07
N ILE A 93 5.64 2.17 -2.07
CA ILE A 93 6.52 1.80 -3.21
C ILE A 93 7.87 1.28 -2.70
N ASN A 94 8.49 1.98 -1.76
CA ASN A 94 9.80 1.63 -1.24
C ASN A 94 9.80 0.44 -0.26
N LYS A 95 8.63 -0.04 0.16
CA LYS A 95 8.48 -1.16 1.10
C LYS A 95 8.06 -2.48 0.45
N VAL A 96 7.40 -2.42 -0.71
CA VAL A 96 7.08 -3.61 -1.52
C VAL A 96 7.33 -3.30 -2.99
N ASN A 97 8.33 -3.94 -3.57
CA ASN A 97 8.81 -3.64 -4.92
C ASN A 97 9.54 -4.85 -5.53
N PHE A 98 10.10 -4.68 -6.72
CA PHE A 98 10.82 -5.73 -7.45
C PHE A 98 12.13 -6.19 -6.77
N GLY A 99 12.60 -5.51 -5.73
CA GLY A 99 13.82 -5.86 -4.99
C GLY A 99 15.10 -5.19 -5.49
N THR A 100 14.97 -4.29 -6.47
CA THR A 100 16.10 -3.47 -6.97
C THR A 100 15.64 -2.02 -7.13
N PRO A 101 16.56 -1.04 -7.00
CA PRO A 101 16.21 0.36 -7.25
C PRO A 101 15.83 0.58 -8.71
N GLY A 102 14.93 1.53 -8.93
CA GLY A 102 14.49 1.93 -10.25
C GLY A 102 15.58 2.64 -11.05
N PHE A 103 15.39 2.74 -12.37
CA PHE A 103 16.38 3.40 -13.26
C PHE A 103 16.34 4.94 -13.11
N LYS A 104 15.25 5.53 -12.66
CA LYS A 104 15.08 6.98 -12.49
C LYS A 104 15.59 7.51 -11.15
N THR A 105 16.22 6.69 -10.33
CA THR A 105 16.72 7.12 -9.01
C THR A 105 17.57 8.39 -9.06
N ALA A 106 18.41 8.56 -10.10
CA ALA A 106 19.22 9.75 -10.27
C ALA A 106 18.41 11.01 -10.62
N ALA A 107 17.29 10.85 -11.34
CA ALA A 107 16.40 11.96 -11.70
C ALA A 107 15.46 12.37 -10.56
N GLY A 108 15.12 11.42 -9.69
CA GLY A 108 14.23 11.64 -8.54
C GLY A 108 14.89 12.27 -7.31
N GLY A 109 16.19 12.57 -7.36
CA GLY A 109 16.94 13.09 -6.21
C GLY A 109 17.79 12.02 -5.52
N PRO A 110 18.27 12.26 -4.30
CA PRO A 110 19.06 11.28 -3.56
C PRO A 110 18.24 9.98 -3.39
N VAL A 111 18.91 8.84 -3.52
CA VAL A 111 18.29 7.54 -3.36
C VAL A 111 17.71 7.44 -1.95
N ALA A 112 16.40 7.31 -1.85
CA ALA A 112 15.76 7.00 -0.58
C ALA A 112 16.03 5.54 -0.20
N ALA A 113 15.98 5.23 1.09
CA ALA A 113 16.09 3.86 1.55
C ALA A 113 14.87 3.06 1.06
N TYR A 114 15.11 1.97 0.34
CA TYR A 114 14.07 1.01 -0.05
C TYR A 114 14.30 -0.34 0.63
N ASP A 115 13.24 -1.11 0.77
CA ASP A 115 13.29 -2.47 1.28
C ASP A 115 12.91 -3.46 0.18
N GLY A 116 13.87 -4.25 -0.28
CA GLY A 116 13.67 -5.31 -1.28
C GLY A 116 13.24 -6.65 -0.70
N SER A 117 13.12 -6.78 0.63
CA SER A 117 12.84 -8.06 1.30
C SER A 117 11.45 -8.63 0.96
N GLN A 118 10.51 -7.79 0.54
CA GLN A 118 9.14 -8.18 0.20
C GLN A 118 8.93 -8.40 -1.31
N SER A 119 10.00 -8.54 -2.09
CA SER A 119 9.93 -8.72 -3.55
C SER A 119 9.14 -9.96 -4.00
N ALA A 120 9.00 -10.99 -3.16
CA ALA A 120 8.13 -12.13 -3.42
C ALA A 120 6.63 -11.78 -3.52
N LEU A 121 6.22 -10.65 -2.94
CA LEU A 121 4.85 -10.14 -3.05
C LEU A 121 4.62 -9.33 -4.33
N TYR A 122 5.67 -8.92 -5.01
CA TYR A 122 5.57 -8.07 -6.18
C TYR A 122 5.20 -8.86 -7.43
N ILE A 123 4.34 -8.29 -8.27
CA ILE A 123 3.97 -8.77 -9.60
C ILE A 123 4.39 -7.71 -10.61
N ASN A 124 5.29 -8.07 -11.51
CA ASN A 124 5.58 -7.26 -12.69
C ASN A 124 4.34 -7.22 -13.59
N ASN A 125 3.80 -6.04 -13.80
CA ASN A 125 2.63 -5.84 -14.65
C ASN A 125 2.98 -5.03 -15.91
N GLY A 126 3.94 -5.51 -16.68
CA GLY A 126 4.25 -5.00 -18.01
C GLY A 126 5.50 -4.12 -18.09
N HIS A 127 6.42 -4.19 -17.13
CA HIS A 127 7.73 -3.56 -17.27
C HIS A 127 8.83 -4.58 -17.62
N ASN A 128 9.96 -4.09 -18.11
CA ASN A 128 11.13 -4.91 -18.36
C ASN A 128 11.79 -5.35 -17.04
N THR A 129 12.10 -6.65 -16.94
CA THR A 129 12.74 -7.21 -15.73
C THR A 129 14.26 -7.28 -15.84
N THR A 130 14.84 -6.83 -16.96
CA THR A 130 16.29 -6.82 -17.14
C THR A 130 16.94 -5.83 -16.18
N VAL A 131 17.99 -6.28 -15.50
CA VAL A 131 18.78 -5.45 -14.57
C VAL A 131 20.11 -5.12 -15.24
N SER A 132 20.47 -3.84 -15.25
CA SER A 132 21.76 -3.36 -15.75
C SER A 132 22.38 -2.41 -14.70
N GLY A 133 23.62 -2.67 -14.34
CA GLY A 133 24.32 -1.88 -13.31
C GLY A 133 23.64 -1.89 -11.94
N GLY A 134 22.94 -2.97 -11.58
CA GLY A 134 22.19 -3.10 -10.31
C GLY A 134 20.86 -2.35 -10.27
N LYS A 135 20.40 -1.83 -11.43
CA LYS A 135 19.11 -1.13 -11.58
C LYS A 135 18.29 -1.74 -12.70
N LEU A 136 16.98 -1.59 -12.62
CA LEU A 136 16.10 -1.93 -13.74
C LEU A 136 16.35 -0.99 -14.90
N VAL A 137 16.32 -1.52 -16.12
CA VAL A 137 16.38 -0.70 -17.33
C VAL A 137 15.01 -0.16 -17.69
N GLN A 138 14.98 0.96 -18.39
CA GLN A 138 13.74 1.56 -18.88
C GLN A 138 12.91 0.56 -19.66
N ASN A 139 11.61 0.56 -19.42
CA ASN A 139 10.65 -0.29 -20.09
C ASN A 139 10.39 0.21 -21.52
N THR A 140 11.18 -0.25 -22.48
CA THR A 140 11.04 0.09 -23.89
C THR A 140 10.12 -0.86 -24.67
N ASN A 141 9.75 -1.99 -24.07
CA ASN A 141 8.88 -3.01 -24.64
C ASN A 141 7.95 -3.56 -23.58
N PRO A 142 6.88 -2.82 -23.24
CA PRO A 142 5.95 -3.20 -22.18
C PRO A 142 5.21 -4.50 -22.53
N GLY A 143 4.97 -5.30 -21.50
CA GLY A 143 4.23 -6.57 -21.60
C GLY A 143 5.04 -7.77 -21.10
N PRO A 144 4.42 -8.91 -20.88
CA PRO A 144 2.97 -9.10 -20.81
C PRO A 144 2.34 -8.39 -19.61
N PHE A 145 1.04 -8.18 -19.68
CA PHE A 145 0.25 -7.57 -18.60
C PHE A 145 -0.59 -8.66 -17.91
N PRO A 146 -0.10 -9.31 -16.85
CA PRO A 146 -0.85 -10.37 -16.16
C PRO A 146 -2.15 -9.89 -15.51
N VAL A 147 -2.22 -8.59 -15.21
CA VAL A 147 -3.43 -7.95 -14.66
C VAL A 147 -3.85 -6.80 -15.58
N ALA A 148 -5.14 -6.72 -15.90
CA ALA A 148 -5.70 -5.71 -16.81
C ALA A 148 -5.96 -4.37 -16.09
N VAL A 149 -4.90 -3.78 -15.54
CA VAL A 149 -4.88 -2.45 -14.92
C VAL A 149 -3.72 -1.63 -15.48
N GLN A 150 -3.75 -0.32 -15.29
CA GLN A 150 -2.69 0.57 -15.80
C GLN A 150 -1.39 0.47 -15.00
N PHE A 151 -1.44 0.10 -13.73
CA PHE A 151 -0.27 0.00 -12.86
C PHE A 151 0.81 -0.89 -13.46
N ASN A 152 2.04 -0.38 -13.49
CA ASN A 152 3.21 -1.11 -13.98
C ASN A 152 3.63 -2.24 -13.06
N GLY A 153 3.33 -2.12 -11.78
CA GLY A 153 3.49 -3.16 -10.77
C GLY A 153 2.31 -3.21 -9.82
N ILE A 154 2.04 -4.38 -9.30
CA ILE A 154 0.98 -4.63 -8.34
C ILE A 154 1.44 -5.69 -7.34
N THR A 155 0.91 -5.67 -6.12
CA THR A 155 1.23 -6.73 -5.16
C THR A 155 0.37 -7.97 -5.39
N ARG A 156 0.86 -9.13 -4.93
CA ARG A 156 0.00 -10.25 -4.62
C ARG A 156 -0.99 -9.87 -3.53
N LEU A 157 -2.00 -10.69 -3.33
CA LEU A 157 -2.96 -10.50 -2.25
C LEU A 157 -2.23 -10.52 -0.90
N ILE A 158 -2.27 -9.40 -0.20
CA ILE A 158 -1.71 -9.24 1.14
C ILE A 158 -2.83 -9.46 2.15
N THR A 159 -2.57 -10.24 3.19
CA THR A 159 -3.49 -10.45 4.30
C THR A 159 -2.86 -9.96 5.58
N TYR A 160 -3.58 -9.14 6.33
CA TYR A 160 -3.18 -8.70 7.66
C TYR A 160 -4.30 -8.98 8.67
N SER A 161 -3.91 -9.36 9.88
CA SER A 161 -4.84 -9.70 10.96
C SER A 161 -4.52 -8.91 12.22
N LEU A 162 -5.52 -8.28 12.81
CA LEU A 162 -5.45 -7.60 14.09
C LEU A 162 -6.33 -8.34 15.11
N SER A 163 -5.70 -8.89 16.14
CA SER A 163 -6.36 -9.66 17.20
C SER A 163 -6.52 -8.82 18.48
N GLY A 164 -7.25 -9.36 19.45
CA GLY A 164 -7.48 -8.71 20.75
C GLY A 164 -8.59 -7.67 20.76
N LEU A 165 -9.45 -7.70 19.74
CA LEU A 165 -10.60 -6.80 19.64
C LEU A 165 -11.72 -7.19 20.62
N THR A 166 -12.51 -6.20 21.02
CA THR A 166 -13.67 -6.39 21.90
C THR A 166 -14.86 -6.92 21.10
N PRO A 167 -15.40 -8.11 21.41
CA PRO A 167 -16.62 -8.62 20.79
C PRO A 167 -17.79 -7.65 20.93
N GLY A 168 -18.55 -7.44 19.86
CA GLY A 168 -19.67 -6.48 19.83
C GLY A 168 -19.24 -5.02 19.84
N GLY A 169 -17.95 -4.71 19.86
CA GLY A 169 -17.43 -3.35 19.80
C GLY A 169 -17.66 -2.70 18.45
N THR A 170 -17.86 -1.39 18.43
CA THR A 170 -17.94 -0.58 17.21
C THR A 170 -16.59 0.05 16.92
N TYR A 171 -16.12 -0.12 15.69
CA TYR A 171 -14.82 0.33 15.21
C TYR A 171 -14.99 1.31 14.07
N THR A 172 -14.17 2.35 14.06
CA THR A 172 -14.08 3.29 12.95
C THR A 172 -12.87 2.94 12.10
N PHE A 173 -13.09 2.80 10.80
CA PHE A 173 -12.09 2.52 9.79
C PHE A 173 -11.85 3.75 8.93
N LYS A 174 -10.60 3.93 8.51
CA LYS A 174 -10.19 4.93 7.52
C LYS A 174 -9.24 4.29 6.52
N ILE A 175 -9.65 4.26 5.27
CA ILE A 175 -8.81 3.88 4.13
C ILE A 175 -8.26 5.16 3.53
N VAL A 176 -6.96 5.26 3.33
CA VAL A 176 -6.34 6.45 2.74
C VAL A 176 -5.14 6.06 1.88
N ILE A 177 -5.03 6.70 0.72
CA ILE A 177 -3.91 6.58 -0.21
C ILE A 177 -3.53 7.97 -0.68
N ALA A 178 -2.26 8.20 -0.94
CA ALA A 178 -1.76 9.45 -1.48
C ALA A 178 -0.47 9.25 -2.25
N ASP A 179 -0.26 10.14 -3.22
CA ASP A 179 1.00 10.29 -3.90
C ASP A 179 2.01 11.05 -3.02
N ALA A 180 3.27 10.67 -3.16
CA ALA A 180 4.39 11.25 -2.44
C ALA A 180 5.34 11.97 -3.40
N GLY A 181 5.61 13.24 -3.12
CA GLY A 181 6.62 14.01 -3.84
C GLY A 181 6.11 14.80 -5.04
N ASP A 182 5.19 14.29 -5.84
CA ASP A 182 4.50 15.01 -6.92
C ASP A 182 3.04 14.56 -7.06
N VAL A 183 2.42 14.79 -8.22
CA VAL A 183 1.00 14.49 -8.53
C VAL A 183 0.90 13.70 -9.83
N THR A 184 1.97 13.00 -10.19
CA THR A 184 2.10 12.29 -11.47
C THR A 184 2.33 10.81 -11.21
N LEU A 185 1.72 9.93 -11.98
CA LEU A 185 1.80 8.46 -11.82
C LEU A 185 1.01 7.93 -10.62
N ASP A 186 -0.25 7.70 -10.86
CA ASP A 186 -1.22 7.28 -9.85
C ASP A 186 -0.87 5.93 -9.17
N SER A 187 -1.24 5.85 -7.90
CA SER A 187 -1.27 4.61 -7.12
C SER A 187 -2.69 4.22 -6.75
N GLY A 188 -2.92 2.94 -6.53
CA GLY A 188 -4.25 2.43 -6.20
C GLY A 188 -4.24 1.22 -5.29
N VAL A 189 -5.36 1.00 -4.63
CA VAL A 189 -5.57 -0.16 -3.77
C VAL A 189 -6.87 -0.88 -4.13
N PHE A 190 -6.81 -2.21 -4.14
CA PHE A 190 -7.96 -3.09 -4.28
C PHE A 190 -8.21 -3.78 -2.94
N ILE A 191 -9.28 -3.43 -2.26
CA ILE A 191 -9.73 -4.12 -1.06
C ILE A 191 -10.53 -5.34 -1.50
N ASN A 192 -9.97 -6.53 -1.27
CA ASN A 192 -10.61 -7.78 -1.64
C ASN A 192 -11.71 -8.13 -0.66
N ASP A 193 -11.39 -8.11 0.64
CA ASP A 193 -12.38 -8.26 1.70
C ASP A 193 -11.88 -7.73 3.06
N ILE A 194 -12.87 -7.51 3.92
CA ILE A 194 -12.72 -7.16 5.33
C ILE A 194 -13.65 -8.08 6.10
N TYR A 195 -13.09 -8.92 6.97
CA TYR A 195 -13.90 -9.87 7.74
C TYR A 195 -13.39 -10.06 9.17
N ALA A 196 -14.29 -10.39 10.05
CA ALA A 196 -13.97 -10.66 11.44
C ALA A 196 -14.10 -12.15 11.76
N THR A 197 -13.21 -12.64 12.62
CA THR A 197 -13.22 -14.03 13.10
C THR A 197 -13.26 -14.10 14.61
N ALA A 198 -13.84 -15.16 15.13
CA ALA A 198 -13.79 -15.50 16.56
C ALA A 198 -12.50 -16.26 16.84
N THR A 199 -11.87 -16.01 17.98
CA THR A 199 -10.89 -16.95 18.52
C THR A 199 -11.63 -18.20 18.96
N LEU A 200 -11.34 -19.35 18.35
CA LEU A 200 -11.87 -20.63 18.86
C LEU A 200 -11.29 -20.86 20.26
N ALA A 201 -12.17 -21.06 21.24
CA ALA A 201 -11.72 -21.55 22.54
C ALA A 201 -11.02 -22.89 22.31
N ALA A 202 -9.81 -23.07 22.85
CA ALA A 202 -9.21 -24.38 22.88
C ALA A 202 -10.16 -25.32 23.62
N ASN A 203 -10.62 -26.36 22.96
CA ASN A 203 -11.36 -27.44 23.63
C ASN A 203 -10.37 -28.12 24.59
N ASN A 204 -10.55 -27.86 25.89
CA ASN A 204 -9.86 -28.61 26.94
C ASN A 204 -10.45 -30.02 27.03
#